data_f99e3877cac3a187af75396e74bf812e
#
_entry.id   f99e3877cac3a187af75396e74bf812e
#
_cell.length_a   1.000
_cell.length_b   1.000
_cell.length_c   1.000
_cell.angle_alpha   90.00
_cell.angle_beta   90.00
_cell.angle_gamma   90.00
#
_symmetry.space_group_name_H-M   'P 1'
#
loop_
_entity.id
_entity.type
_entity.pdbx_description
1 polymer ?
#
loop_
_entity_poly.entity_id
_entity_poly.type
_entity_poly.pdbx_seq_one_letter_code
_entity_poly.pdbx_strand_id
1 'polypeptide(L)'
;MQSPSTHLSKSQFWIFLFILSILALVLAGAATFKYGAGVSSDATKYLSVAQNVLEGNGLYDHKGGPLLAWPPLYSILLAGLSLLTGLDVFVAGWYLNVFLAGLNVFLSGIIFQRVFSTRPLYAYLASFFVLLSISSLRIHANISSDPFYLTLTLGFLVAVDGYVKRRLYGAFAWIVLFSALAPLQRYIGLAVAVSAAIVIVVENRKSIRTLVRDGFILGLASILPIAWWIVVHNIMTYGSLWGVGPQVIDVGTNTLLALTKMLHWFVPYLSFLMPILTRPLIPLGVLAVVLWFINRKSTENGRAWFDALKAPTVYPMMVYAVVYFVALALTVVTADHRDLFSDRYYVILLVPTAVLILLTLDKLVLPHLKISLQQSQVVLVLIFALWSVYPFYGFNEYLWEARAVGEPSGANMFNNRTYREMDIVREMQKIRREQPDATFYSNYSDAVWFYTRKPVSPSLIVTDDQNVAQVNWPFDKPGYLIWFEPNEYKHYLAPEKLREFASLELVFDGEGGKIYYVQAR
;
A
#
# COMPACT_ATOMS: atom_id res chain seq x y z
N MET A 1 35.84 -4.65 -38.18
CA MET A 1 35.82 -5.36 -36.88
C MET A 1 34.46 -5.11 -36.22
N GLN A 2 33.55 -6.08 -36.30
CA GLN A 2 32.31 -6.02 -35.58
C GLN A 2 32.64 -6.16 -34.07
N SER A 3 32.37 -5.13 -33.28
CA SER A 3 32.48 -5.21 -31.83
C SER A 3 31.59 -6.36 -31.33
N PRO A 4 32.04 -7.21 -30.41
CA PRO A 4 31.20 -8.22 -29.82
C PRO A 4 30.07 -7.48 -29.08
N SER A 5 28.86 -7.50 -29.65
CA SER A 5 27.66 -7.07 -28.99
C SER A 5 27.49 -8.03 -27.81
N THR A 6 27.74 -7.55 -26.60
CA THR A 6 27.41 -8.25 -25.36
C THR A 6 25.88 -8.34 -25.26
N HIS A 7 25.29 -9.22 -26.08
CA HIS A 7 23.90 -9.63 -25.91
C HIS A 7 23.82 -10.50 -24.67
N LEU A 8 23.63 -9.86 -23.51
CA LEU A 8 23.17 -10.57 -22.34
C LEU A 8 21.98 -11.45 -22.74
N SER A 9 22.14 -12.75 -22.63
CA SER A 9 21.12 -13.69 -23.13
C SER A 9 19.83 -13.52 -22.32
N LYS A 10 18.69 -13.81 -22.94
CA LYS A 10 17.40 -13.79 -22.21
C LYS A 10 17.46 -14.66 -20.96
N SER A 11 18.18 -15.78 -20.99
CA SER A 11 18.34 -16.68 -19.83
C SER A 11 19.08 -16.00 -18.66
N GLN A 12 20.11 -15.20 -18.95
CA GLN A 12 20.84 -14.45 -17.92
C GLN A 12 19.94 -13.42 -17.20
N PHE A 13 19.05 -12.74 -17.93
CA PHE A 13 18.08 -11.84 -17.31
C PHE A 13 17.11 -12.58 -16.39
N TRP A 14 16.62 -13.76 -16.78
CA TRP A 14 15.71 -14.54 -15.92
C TRP A 14 16.39 -15.04 -14.65
N ILE A 15 17.64 -15.51 -14.76
CA ILE A 15 18.42 -15.89 -13.58
C ILE A 15 18.63 -14.69 -12.65
N PHE A 16 19.04 -13.55 -13.21
CA PHE A 16 19.20 -12.31 -12.45
C PHE A 16 17.89 -11.91 -11.75
N LEU A 17 16.78 -11.92 -12.46
CA LEU A 17 15.48 -11.54 -11.91
C LEU A 17 15.04 -12.49 -10.80
N PHE A 18 15.28 -13.78 -10.95
CA PHE A 18 15.00 -14.77 -9.91
C PHE A 18 15.84 -14.51 -8.65
N ILE A 19 17.14 -14.21 -8.82
CA ILE A 19 18.01 -13.83 -7.70
C ILE A 19 17.53 -12.57 -7.00
N LEU A 20 17.15 -11.53 -7.76
CA LEU A 20 16.58 -10.31 -7.18
C LEU A 20 15.30 -10.56 -6.40
N SER A 21 14.43 -11.44 -6.90
CA SER A 21 13.17 -11.80 -6.26
C SER A 21 13.42 -12.53 -4.93
N ILE A 22 14.38 -13.46 -4.89
CA ILE A 22 14.81 -14.12 -3.66
C ILE A 22 15.41 -13.08 -2.70
N LEU A 23 16.24 -12.17 -3.18
CA LEU A 23 16.84 -11.14 -2.35
C LEU A 23 15.77 -10.21 -1.74
N ALA A 24 14.73 -9.83 -2.50
CA ALA A 24 13.60 -9.05 -1.99
C ALA A 24 12.86 -9.78 -0.85
N LEU A 25 12.62 -11.10 -1.03
CA LEU A 25 12.02 -11.95 -0.02
C LEU A 25 12.90 -12.01 1.24
N VAL A 26 14.21 -12.19 1.08
CA VAL A 26 15.18 -12.22 2.19
C VAL A 26 15.23 -10.88 2.92
N LEU A 27 15.24 -9.75 2.21
CA LEU A 27 15.24 -8.41 2.80
C LEU A 27 13.96 -8.13 3.59
N ALA A 28 12.79 -8.47 3.04
CA ALA A 28 11.52 -8.33 3.75
C ALA A 28 11.46 -9.23 4.99
N GLY A 29 11.92 -10.47 4.89
CA GLY A 29 12.06 -11.39 6.02
C GLY A 29 13.02 -10.87 7.09
N ALA A 30 14.18 -10.34 6.69
CA ALA A 30 15.18 -9.76 7.60
C ALA A 30 14.66 -8.50 8.31
N ALA A 31 13.89 -7.66 7.62
CA ALA A 31 13.26 -6.47 8.19
C ALA A 31 12.18 -6.80 9.24
N THR A 32 11.62 -8.01 9.20
CA THR A 32 10.51 -8.42 10.06
C THR A 32 10.85 -9.62 10.96
N PHE A 33 12.12 -9.99 11.01
CA PHE A 33 12.58 -11.24 11.68
C PHE A 33 12.25 -11.27 13.17
N LYS A 34 12.40 -10.14 13.88
CA LYS A 34 12.38 -10.14 15.37
C LYS A 34 10.97 -10.30 15.94
N TYR A 35 9.98 -9.58 15.39
CA TYR A 35 8.62 -9.55 15.93
C TYR A 35 7.52 -9.76 14.87
N GLY A 36 7.91 -10.16 13.67
CA GLY A 36 6.99 -10.27 12.52
C GLY A 36 6.75 -8.93 11.83
N ALA A 37 5.83 -8.92 10.88
CA ALA A 37 5.44 -7.70 10.17
C ALA A 37 4.78 -6.68 11.12
N GLY A 38 4.98 -5.39 10.86
CA GLY A 38 4.40 -4.31 11.67
C GLY A 38 2.87 -4.34 11.70
N VAL A 39 2.30 -4.07 12.86
CA VAL A 39 0.85 -4.10 13.09
C VAL A 39 0.36 -2.71 13.49
N SER A 40 -0.32 -2.04 12.58
CA SER A 40 -1.03 -0.77 12.79
C SER A 40 -2.49 -1.00 13.15
N SER A 41 -3.24 0.09 13.39
CA SER A 41 -4.69 0.04 13.56
C SER A 41 -5.40 -0.60 12.36
N ASP A 42 -5.02 -0.25 11.11
CA ASP A 42 -5.57 -0.90 9.91
C ASP A 42 -5.27 -2.40 9.91
N ALA A 43 -4.02 -2.79 10.24
CA ALA A 43 -3.62 -4.18 10.33
C ALA A 43 -4.46 -4.97 11.33
N THR A 44 -4.70 -4.39 12.52
CA THR A 44 -5.53 -5.01 13.56
C THR A 44 -6.95 -5.29 13.04
N LYS A 45 -7.54 -4.35 12.30
CA LYS A 45 -8.87 -4.55 11.69
C LYS A 45 -8.87 -5.67 10.67
N TYR A 46 -7.91 -5.71 9.75
CA TYR A 46 -7.81 -6.82 8.78
C TYR A 46 -7.65 -8.18 9.46
N LEU A 47 -6.78 -8.26 10.48
CA LEU A 47 -6.51 -9.49 11.21
C LEU A 47 -7.72 -9.94 12.04
N SER A 48 -8.40 -9.01 12.73
CA SER A 48 -9.57 -9.34 13.55
C SER A 48 -10.75 -9.79 12.69
N VAL A 49 -10.99 -9.14 11.56
CA VAL A 49 -12.00 -9.60 10.60
C VAL A 49 -11.66 -10.98 10.05
N ALA A 50 -10.37 -11.24 9.71
CA ALA A 50 -9.95 -12.56 9.26
C ALA A 50 -10.18 -13.64 10.33
N GLN A 51 -9.88 -13.34 11.59
CA GLN A 51 -10.16 -14.25 12.72
C GLN A 51 -11.65 -14.49 12.89
N ASN A 52 -12.48 -13.44 12.86
CA ASN A 52 -13.94 -13.56 12.96
C ASN A 52 -14.54 -14.40 11.82
N VAL A 53 -14.01 -14.29 10.60
CA VAL A 53 -14.40 -15.15 9.46
C VAL A 53 -14.08 -16.62 9.75
N LEU A 54 -12.91 -16.93 10.30
CA LEU A 54 -12.51 -18.31 10.66
C LEU A 54 -13.40 -18.88 11.79
N GLU A 55 -13.82 -18.04 12.71
CA GLU A 55 -14.70 -18.42 13.84
C GLU A 55 -16.19 -18.47 13.45
N GLY A 56 -16.53 -18.11 12.20
CA GLY A 56 -17.93 -18.08 11.72
C GLY A 56 -18.74 -16.86 12.17
N ASN A 57 -18.08 -15.85 12.75
CA ASN A 57 -18.71 -14.62 13.24
C ASN A 57 -18.98 -13.57 12.13
N GLY A 58 -18.51 -13.83 10.89
CA GLY A 58 -18.73 -12.94 9.76
C GLY A 58 -17.67 -11.81 9.66
N LEU A 59 -18.02 -10.74 8.91
CA LEU A 59 -17.10 -9.65 8.56
C LEU A 59 -17.18 -8.49 9.58
N TYR A 60 -16.90 -8.79 10.84
CA TYR A 60 -16.87 -7.82 11.95
C TYR A 60 -15.44 -7.64 12.46
N ASP A 61 -15.11 -6.42 12.88
CA ASP A 61 -13.83 -6.12 13.50
C ASP A 61 -13.85 -6.46 15.01
N HIS A 62 -12.71 -6.27 15.67
CA HIS A 62 -12.54 -6.55 17.11
C HIS A 62 -13.37 -5.66 18.05
N LYS A 63 -13.96 -4.57 17.54
CA LYS A 63 -14.86 -3.67 18.28
C LYS A 63 -16.32 -4.07 18.10
N GLY A 64 -16.58 -5.13 17.34
CA GLY A 64 -17.93 -5.57 16.97
C GLY A 64 -18.56 -4.75 15.85
N GLY A 65 -17.81 -3.82 15.23
CA GLY A 65 -18.25 -3.05 14.09
C GLY A 65 -18.13 -3.84 12.77
N PRO A 66 -19.07 -3.63 11.82
CA PRO A 66 -18.97 -4.26 10.50
C PRO A 66 -17.82 -3.68 9.70
N LEU A 67 -17.22 -4.49 8.83
CA LEU A 67 -16.18 -4.05 7.90
C LEU A 67 -16.81 -3.20 6.78
N LEU A 68 -16.72 -1.86 6.86
CA LEU A 68 -17.27 -0.93 5.88
C LEU A 68 -16.19 -0.10 5.17
N ALA A 69 -15.24 0.45 5.93
CA ALA A 69 -14.22 1.35 5.41
C ALA A 69 -13.21 0.68 4.47
N TRP A 70 -13.08 -0.63 4.53
CA TRP A 70 -12.18 -1.44 3.69
C TRP A 70 -12.96 -2.51 2.94
N PRO A 71 -12.61 -2.80 1.67
CA PRO A 71 -13.15 -3.95 0.97
C PRO A 71 -12.67 -5.29 1.60
N PRO A 72 -13.41 -6.40 1.40
CA PRO A 72 -13.24 -7.61 2.20
C PRO A 72 -12.09 -8.53 1.76
N LEU A 73 -11.55 -8.36 0.55
CA LEU A 73 -10.69 -9.39 -0.08
C LEU A 73 -9.43 -9.70 0.75
N TYR A 74 -8.79 -8.68 1.36
CA TYR A 74 -7.57 -8.93 2.12
C TYR A 74 -7.83 -9.77 3.38
N SER A 75 -8.87 -9.44 4.14
CA SER A 75 -9.25 -10.22 5.34
C SER A 75 -9.67 -11.64 4.97
N ILE A 76 -10.42 -11.83 3.88
CA ILE A 76 -10.80 -13.16 3.37
C ILE A 76 -9.56 -13.95 2.93
N LEU A 77 -8.60 -13.30 2.26
CA LEU A 77 -7.33 -13.93 1.87
C LEU A 77 -6.54 -14.40 3.08
N LEU A 78 -6.43 -13.56 4.12
CA LEU A 78 -5.76 -13.92 5.37
C LEU A 78 -6.43 -15.09 6.08
N ALA A 79 -7.76 -15.07 6.17
CA ALA A 79 -8.55 -16.19 6.71
C ALA A 79 -8.32 -17.48 5.92
N GLY A 80 -8.39 -17.41 4.58
CA GLY A 80 -8.16 -18.55 3.70
C GLY A 80 -6.74 -19.12 3.84
N LEU A 81 -5.72 -18.28 3.91
CA LEU A 81 -4.34 -18.73 4.14
C LEU A 81 -4.16 -19.36 5.51
N SER A 82 -4.72 -18.75 6.57
CA SER A 82 -4.70 -19.30 7.91
C SER A 82 -5.38 -20.68 7.96
N LEU A 83 -6.55 -20.83 7.33
CA LEU A 83 -7.27 -22.09 7.23
C LEU A 83 -6.45 -23.18 6.49
N LEU A 84 -5.82 -22.82 5.38
CA LEU A 84 -5.05 -23.77 4.56
C LEU A 84 -3.73 -24.19 5.22
N THR A 85 -3.09 -23.29 5.98
CA THR A 85 -1.77 -23.53 6.57
C THR A 85 -1.82 -23.95 8.03
N GLY A 86 -2.94 -23.73 8.73
CA GLY A 86 -3.07 -23.90 10.17
C GLY A 86 -2.32 -22.84 11.00
N LEU A 87 -1.77 -21.81 10.37
CA LEU A 87 -1.06 -20.72 11.04
C LEU A 87 -2.04 -19.69 11.60
N ASP A 88 -1.64 -18.99 12.68
CA ASP A 88 -2.33 -17.78 13.13
C ASP A 88 -2.44 -16.75 12.00
N VAL A 89 -3.55 -15.98 11.96
CA VAL A 89 -3.85 -15.00 10.89
C VAL A 89 -2.74 -13.95 10.73
N PHE A 90 -2.07 -13.56 11.82
CA PHE A 90 -0.94 -12.63 11.77
C PHE A 90 0.29 -13.27 11.11
N VAL A 91 0.60 -14.52 11.47
CA VAL A 91 1.73 -15.27 10.93
C VAL A 91 1.51 -15.55 9.43
N ALA A 92 0.30 -15.94 9.05
CA ALA A 92 -0.09 -16.16 7.66
C ALA A 92 0.05 -14.86 6.84
N GLY A 93 -0.40 -13.73 7.37
CA GLY A 93 -0.25 -12.40 6.75
C GLY A 93 1.21 -11.97 6.63
N TRP A 94 2.04 -12.23 7.62
CA TRP A 94 3.47 -11.97 7.58
C TRP A 94 4.16 -12.73 6.45
N TYR A 95 3.99 -14.06 6.38
CA TYR A 95 4.57 -14.87 5.31
C TYR A 95 4.03 -14.47 3.93
N LEU A 96 2.75 -14.12 3.81
CA LEU A 96 2.19 -13.59 2.57
C LEU A 96 2.96 -12.35 2.12
N ASN A 97 3.16 -11.37 3.00
CA ASN A 97 3.82 -10.11 2.63
C ASN A 97 5.29 -10.33 2.24
N VAL A 98 6.01 -11.22 2.93
CA VAL A 98 7.37 -11.61 2.56
C VAL A 98 7.40 -12.26 1.17
N PHE A 99 6.48 -13.17 0.88
CA PHE A 99 6.34 -13.79 -0.44
C PHE A 99 6.02 -12.75 -1.53
N LEU A 100 5.08 -11.83 -1.25
CA LEU A 100 4.69 -10.78 -2.19
C LEU A 100 5.83 -9.80 -2.50
N ALA A 101 6.77 -9.58 -1.58
CA ALA A 101 7.97 -8.76 -1.86
C ALA A 101 8.78 -9.34 -3.03
N GLY A 102 9.05 -10.64 -3.01
CA GLY A 102 9.73 -11.31 -4.12
C GLY A 102 8.91 -11.31 -5.40
N LEU A 103 7.61 -11.61 -5.31
CA LEU A 103 6.71 -11.66 -6.46
C LEU A 103 6.56 -10.28 -7.13
N ASN A 104 6.47 -9.20 -6.37
CA ASN A 104 6.32 -7.84 -6.91
C ASN A 104 7.60 -7.37 -7.62
N VAL A 105 8.77 -7.71 -7.10
CA VAL A 105 10.05 -7.47 -7.81
C VAL A 105 10.10 -8.29 -9.11
N PHE A 106 9.66 -9.55 -9.08
CA PHE A 106 9.62 -10.41 -10.25
C PHE A 106 8.70 -9.87 -11.35
N LEU A 107 7.45 -9.50 -10.99
CA LEU A 107 6.49 -8.93 -11.95
C LEU A 107 6.98 -7.59 -12.52
N SER A 108 7.58 -6.74 -11.69
CA SER A 108 8.19 -5.48 -12.14
C SER A 108 9.29 -5.72 -13.17
N GLY A 109 10.17 -6.69 -12.91
CA GLY A 109 11.24 -7.06 -13.83
C GLY A 109 10.71 -7.59 -15.18
N ILE A 110 9.62 -8.37 -15.18
CA ILE A 110 8.94 -8.78 -16.42
C ILE A 110 8.49 -7.56 -17.23
N ILE A 111 7.89 -6.57 -16.58
CA ILE A 111 7.45 -5.33 -17.25
C ILE A 111 8.65 -4.61 -17.85
N PHE A 112 9.71 -4.40 -17.07
CA PHE A 112 10.91 -3.71 -17.56
C PHE A 112 11.59 -4.45 -18.72
N GLN A 113 11.69 -5.76 -18.66
CA GLN A 113 12.26 -6.57 -19.76
C GLN A 113 11.43 -6.44 -21.06
N ARG A 114 10.11 -6.34 -20.94
CA ARG A 114 9.23 -6.17 -22.12
C ARG A 114 9.30 -4.77 -22.70
N VAL A 115 9.41 -3.74 -21.85
CA VAL A 115 9.53 -2.34 -22.26
C VAL A 115 10.90 -2.08 -22.88
N PHE A 116 11.97 -2.55 -22.24
CA PHE A 116 13.36 -2.30 -22.61
C PHE A 116 14.01 -3.49 -23.31
N SER A 117 13.25 -4.24 -24.13
CA SER A 117 13.73 -5.45 -24.82
C SER A 117 14.93 -5.20 -25.72
N THR A 118 15.07 -4.01 -26.29
CA THR A 118 16.22 -3.59 -27.12
C THR A 118 17.33 -2.89 -26.33
N ARG A 119 17.12 -2.65 -25.05
CA ARG A 119 18.02 -1.94 -24.13
C ARG A 119 18.14 -2.71 -22.80
N PRO A 120 18.70 -3.92 -22.77
CA PRO A 120 18.65 -4.79 -21.59
C PRO A 120 19.21 -4.14 -20.33
N LEU A 121 20.24 -3.30 -20.41
CA LEU A 121 20.80 -2.57 -19.27
C LEU A 121 19.72 -1.78 -18.50
N TYR A 122 18.77 -1.14 -19.20
CA TYR A 122 17.68 -0.40 -18.55
C TYR A 122 16.77 -1.33 -17.74
N ALA A 123 16.48 -2.54 -18.25
CA ALA A 123 15.69 -3.52 -17.52
C ALA A 123 16.39 -3.99 -16.25
N TYR A 124 17.73 -4.22 -16.30
CA TYR A 124 18.52 -4.57 -15.13
C TYR A 124 18.49 -3.46 -14.07
N LEU A 125 18.81 -2.22 -14.47
CA LEU A 125 18.87 -1.07 -13.57
C LEU A 125 17.48 -0.78 -12.95
N ALA A 126 16.40 -0.83 -13.75
CA ALA A 126 15.04 -0.62 -13.27
C ALA A 126 14.59 -1.70 -12.30
N SER A 127 14.95 -2.97 -12.53
CA SER A 127 14.63 -4.05 -11.60
C SER A 127 15.37 -3.88 -10.27
N PHE A 128 16.63 -3.46 -10.33
CA PHE A 128 17.41 -3.12 -9.13
C PHE A 128 16.85 -1.91 -8.40
N PHE A 129 16.36 -0.90 -9.14
CA PHE A 129 15.71 0.29 -8.57
C PHE A 129 14.49 -0.10 -7.72
N VAL A 130 13.64 -1.02 -8.19
CA VAL A 130 12.48 -1.49 -7.42
C VAL A 130 12.92 -2.25 -6.17
N LEU A 131 13.94 -3.12 -6.28
CA LEU A 131 14.50 -3.83 -5.13
C LEU A 131 15.01 -2.86 -4.06
N LEU A 132 15.73 -1.81 -4.45
CA LEU A 132 16.31 -0.82 -3.55
C LEU A 132 15.32 0.26 -3.10
N SER A 133 14.05 0.16 -3.45
CA SER A 133 13.03 1.10 -2.98
C SER A 133 12.66 0.84 -1.52
N ILE A 134 13.06 1.75 -0.62
CA ILE A 134 12.72 1.69 0.81
C ILE A 134 11.20 1.72 1.00
N SER A 135 10.47 2.52 0.19
CA SER A 135 9.01 2.56 0.22
C SER A 135 8.39 1.20 -0.12
N SER A 136 8.99 0.48 -1.09
CA SER A 136 8.57 -0.90 -1.41
C SER A 136 8.84 -1.84 -0.22
N LEU A 137 10.02 -1.78 0.40
CA LEU A 137 10.32 -2.60 1.58
C LEU A 137 9.34 -2.34 2.72
N ARG A 138 9.05 -1.07 3.01
CA ARG A 138 8.14 -0.66 4.09
C ARG A 138 6.73 -1.23 3.94
N ILE A 139 6.13 -1.20 2.74
CA ILE A 139 4.78 -1.78 2.57
C ILE A 139 4.76 -3.29 2.78
N HIS A 140 5.84 -4.01 2.45
CA HIS A 140 5.94 -5.45 2.66
C HIS A 140 6.33 -5.82 4.09
N ALA A 141 6.93 -4.90 4.84
CA ALA A 141 7.27 -5.10 6.24
C ALA A 141 6.07 -4.87 7.20
N ASN A 142 4.91 -4.46 6.70
CA ASN A 142 3.70 -4.20 7.49
C ASN A 142 2.54 -5.08 7.04
N ILE A 143 1.69 -5.51 7.96
CA ILE A 143 0.40 -6.13 7.60
C ILE A 143 -0.47 -5.04 6.99
N SER A 144 -0.64 -5.10 5.67
CA SER A 144 -1.48 -4.16 4.92
C SER A 144 -2.00 -4.76 3.62
N SER A 145 -3.06 -4.18 3.08
CA SER A 145 -3.62 -4.57 1.79
C SER A 145 -2.77 -4.11 0.59
N ASP A 146 -1.76 -3.24 0.80
CA ASP A 146 -0.96 -2.61 -0.25
C ASP A 146 -0.09 -3.59 -1.05
N PRO A 147 0.64 -4.56 -0.43
CA PRO A 147 1.48 -5.51 -1.17
C PRO A 147 0.69 -6.34 -2.18
N PHE A 148 -0.48 -6.86 -1.76
CA PHE A 148 -1.32 -7.66 -2.65
C PHE A 148 -2.00 -6.81 -3.72
N TYR A 149 -2.40 -5.56 -3.40
CA TYR A 149 -2.90 -4.62 -4.40
C TYR A 149 -1.84 -4.29 -5.47
N LEU A 150 -0.57 -4.10 -5.07
CA LEU A 150 0.55 -3.94 -6.00
C LEU A 150 0.69 -5.17 -6.91
N THR A 151 0.59 -6.38 -6.35
CA THR A 151 0.63 -7.63 -7.12
C THR A 151 -0.48 -7.69 -8.17
N LEU A 152 -1.73 -7.37 -7.79
CA LEU A 152 -2.87 -7.34 -8.73
C LEU A 152 -2.64 -6.31 -9.85
N THR A 153 -2.11 -5.15 -9.52
CA THR A 153 -1.79 -4.10 -10.49
C THR A 153 -0.69 -4.53 -11.46
N LEU A 154 0.42 -5.06 -10.95
CA LEU A 154 1.53 -5.52 -11.79
C LEU A 154 1.10 -6.71 -12.66
N GLY A 155 0.32 -7.65 -12.10
CA GLY A 155 -0.27 -8.75 -12.84
C GLY A 155 -1.19 -8.27 -13.96
N PHE A 156 -2.04 -7.28 -13.69
CA PHE A 156 -2.85 -6.60 -14.69
C PHE A 156 -2.00 -6.01 -15.84
N LEU A 157 -0.93 -5.26 -15.53
CA LEU A 157 -0.07 -4.67 -16.54
C LEU A 157 0.64 -5.73 -17.39
N VAL A 158 1.05 -6.84 -16.79
CA VAL A 158 1.64 -7.99 -17.51
C VAL A 158 0.60 -8.64 -18.44
N ALA A 159 -0.65 -8.79 -17.98
CA ALA A 159 -1.73 -9.37 -18.77
C ALA A 159 -2.16 -8.47 -19.93
N VAL A 160 -2.28 -7.15 -19.68
CA VAL A 160 -2.62 -6.17 -20.73
C VAL A 160 -1.61 -6.17 -21.86
N ASP A 161 -0.31 -6.23 -21.58
CA ASP A 161 0.73 -6.33 -22.62
C ASP A 161 0.54 -7.57 -23.51
N GLY A 162 0.19 -8.71 -22.90
CA GLY A 162 -0.13 -9.94 -23.65
C GLY A 162 -1.38 -9.81 -24.52
N TYR A 163 -2.42 -9.14 -24.02
CA TYR A 163 -3.66 -8.89 -24.75
C TYR A 163 -3.45 -7.93 -25.92
N VAL A 164 -2.79 -6.79 -25.68
CA VAL A 164 -2.56 -5.77 -26.71
C VAL A 164 -1.69 -6.29 -27.86
N LYS A 165 -0.62 -7.04 -27.56
CA LYS A 165 0.32 -7.56 -28.56
C LYS A 165 -0.20 -8.77 -29.35
N ARG A 166 -0.89 -9.68 -28.68
CA ARG A 166 -1.17 -11.02 -29.22
C ARG A 166 -2.64 -11.39 -29.23
N ARG A 167 -3.52 -10.55 -28.72
CA ARG A 167 -4.97 -10.81 -28.59
C ARG A 167 -5.30 -12.15 -27.92
N LEU A 168 -4.48 -12.58 -26.94
CA LEU A 168 -4.67 -13.85 -26.26
C LEU A 168 -5.90 -13.81 -25.35
N TYR A 169 -6.84 -14.72 -25.53
CA TYR A 169 -8.01 -14.86 -24.66
C TYR A 169 -7.63 -15.13 -23.20
N GLY A 170 -6.55 -15.91 -22.97
CA GLY A 170 -6.04 -16.12 -21.62
C GLY A 170 -5.55 -14.82 -20.96
N ALA A 171 -4.92 -13.91 -21.71
CA ALA A 171 -4.54 -12.60 -21.21
C ALA A 171 -5.77 -11.75 -20.87
N PHE A 172 -6.82 -11.81 -21.70
CA PHE A 172 -8.09 -11.13 -21.40
C PHE A 172 -8.74 -11.67 -20.11
N ALA A 173 -8.75 -12.98 -19.91
CA ALA A 173 -9.27 -13.58 -18.67
C ALA A 173 -8.51 -13.07 -17.43
N TRP A 174 -7.18 -12.94 -17.49
CA TRP A 174 -6.40 -12.35 -16.41
C TRP A 174 -6.71 -10.85 -16.20
N ILE A 175 -6.92 -10.07 -17.27
CA ILE A 175 -7.36 -8.67 -17.16
C ILE A 175 -8.68 -8.60 -16.39
N VAL A 176 -9.66 -9.42 -16.77
CA VAL A 176 -10.98 -9.50 -16.11
C VAL A 176 -10.83 -9.86 -14.64
N LEU A 177 -10.02 -10.89 -14.34
CA LEU A 177 -9.77 -11.33 -12.96
C LEU A 177 -9.14 -10.21 -12.10
N PHE A 178 -8.07 -9.58 -12.56
CA PHE A 178 -7.41 -8.52 -11.81
C PHE A 178 -8.32 -7.29 -11.66
N SER A 179 -9.12 -6.97 -12.68
CA SER A 179 -10.09 -5.86 -12.62
C SER A 179 -11.24 -6.12 -11.65
N ALA A 180 -11.61 -7.39 -11.43
CA ALA A 180 -12.60 -7.79 -10.44
C ALA A 180 -12.03 -7.79 -9.01
N LEU A 181 -10.80 -8.29 -8.82
CA LEU A 181 -10.19 -8.44 -7.50
C LEU A 181 -9.64 -7.12 -6.94
N ALA A 182 -9.10 -6.24 -7.79
CA ALA A 182 -8.46 -5.01 -7.33
C ALA A 182 -9.42 -4.07 -6.55
N PRO A 183 -10.67 -3.82 -6.98
CA PRO A 183 -11.62 -3.03 -6.19
C PRO A 183 -12.03 -3.70 -4.87
N LEU A 184 -12.10 -5.04 -4.84
CA LEU A 184 -12.37 -5.81 -3.62
C LEU A 184 -11.17 -5.83 -2.65
N GLN A 185 -9.97 -5.52 -3.14
CA GLN A 185 -8.77 -5.38 -2.33
C GLN A 185 -8.67 -3.97 -1.72
N ARG A 186 -8.94 -2.94 -2.53
CA ARG A 186 -8.97 -1.51 -2.13
C ARG A 186 -9.95 -0.76 -3.04
N TYR A 187 -10.75 0.14 -2.52
CA TYR A 187 -11.71 0.91 -3.35
C TYR A 187 -11.03 1.64 -4.52
N ILE A 188 -9.80 2.18 -4.31
CA ILE A 188 -9.00 2.80 -5.37
C ILE A 188 -8.64 1.81 -6.50
N GLY A 189 -8.78 0.51 -6.27
CA GLY A 189 -8.60 -0.54 -7.28
C GLY A 189 -9.56 -0.46 -8.46
N LEU A 190 -10.63 0.34 -8.36
CA LEU A 190 -11.45 0.73 -9.52
C LEU A 190 -10.60 1.36 -10.63
N ALA A 191 -9.45 1.97 -10.31
CA ALA A 191 -8.52 2.47 -11.31
C ALA A 191 -8.01 1.36 -12.27
N VAL A 192 -7.87 0.12 -11.80
CA VAL A 192 -7.49 -1.03 -12.66
C VAL A 192 -8.64 -1.33 -13.64
N ALA A 193 -9.88 -1.39 -13.16
CA ALA A 193 -11.05 -1.67 -14.01
C ALA A 193 -11.29 -0.57 -15.06
N VAL A 194 -11.18 0.71 -14.66
CA VAL A 194 -11.30 1.86 -15.57
C VAL A 194 -10.19 1.84 -16.62
N SER A 195 -8.96 1.57 -16.22
CA SER A 195 -7.83 1.46 -17.14
C SER A 195 -8.00 0.30 -18.14
N ALA A 196 -8.48 -0.85 -17.66
CA ALA A 196 -8.83 -1.98 -18.51
C ALA A 196 -9.91 -1.62 -19.54
N ALA A 197 -10.97 -0.91 -19.12
CA ALA A 197 -12.03 -0.46 -20.00
C ALA A 197 -11.50 0.49 -21.09
N ILE A 198 -10.65 1.46 -20.73
CA ILE A 198 -10.02 2.37 -21.69
C ILE A 198 -9.18 1.59 -22.71
N VAL A 199 -8.36 0.65 -22.25
CA VAL A 199 -7.54 -0.19 -23.15
C VAL A 199 -8.41 -1.02 -24.09
N ILE A 200 -9.49 -1.64 -23.60
CA ILE A 200 -10.41 -2.43 -24.43
C ILE A 200 -11.08 -1.55 -25.48
N VAL A 201 -11.50 -0.33 -25.14
CA VAL A 201 -12.07 0.63 -26.09
C VAL A 201 -11.06 1.01 -27.17
N VAL A 202 -9.84 1.38 -26.78
CA VAL A 202 -8.78 1.77 -27.73
C VAL A 202 -8.45 0.63 -28.67
N GLU A 203 -8.31 -0.58 -28.15
CA GLU A 203 -7.87 -1.75 -28.91
C GLU A 203 -8.96 -2.34 -29.82
N ASN A 204 -10.22 -2.26 -29.42
CA ASN A 204 -11.35 -2.86 -30.16
C ASN A 204 -12.20 -1.83 -30.94
N ARG A 205 -11.76 -0.55 -31.03
CA ARG A 205 -12.50 0.53 -31.70
C ARG A 205 -12.92 0.23 -33.16
N LYS A 206 -12.21 -0.69 -33.83
CA LYS A 206 -12.50 -1.10 -35.22
C LYS A 206 -13.53 -2.24 -35.30
N SER A 207 -13.89 -2.90 -34.17
CA SER A 207 -14.80 -4.04 -34.13
C SER A 207 -15.82 -3.83 -33.01
N ILE A 208 -16.97 -3.27 -33.35
CA ILE A 208 -18.05 -3.02 -32.39
C ILE A 208 -18.49 -4.30 -31.67
N ARG A 209 -18.52 -5.42 -32.38
CA ARG A 209 -18.92 -6.72 -31.79
C ARG A 209 -17.95 -7.16 -30.69
N THR A 210 -16.65 -7.04 -30.94
CA THR A 210 -15.62 -7.39 -29.95
C THR A 210 -15.63 -6.38 -28.80
N LEU A 211 -15.78 -5.10 -29.10
CA LEU A 211 -15.86 -4.04 -28.09
C LEU A 211 -17.03 -4.28 -27.12
N VAL A 212 -18.21 -4.56 -27.66
CA VAL A 212 -19.43 -4.80 -26.82
C VAL A 212 -19.25 -6.07 -26.01
N ARG A 213 -18.79 -7.18 -26.61
CA ARG A 213 -18.57 -8.43 -25.89
C ARG A 213 -17.55 -8.29 -24.77
N ASP A 214 -16.34 -7.78 -25.08
CA ASP A 214 -15.25 -7.71 -24.12
C ASP A 214 -15.53 -6.63 -23.06
N GLY A 215 -16.13 -5.50 -23.46
CA GLY A 215 -16.58 -4.45 -22.55
C GLY A 215 -17.68 -4.92 -21.60
N PHE A 216 -18.64 -5.71 -22.08
CA PHE A 216 -19.72 -6.28 -21.26
C PHE A 216 -19.15 -7.28 -20.23
N ILE A 217 -18.29 -8.23 -20.68
CA ILE A 217 -17.67 -9.21 -19.78
C ILE A 217 -16.83 -8.50 -18.71
N LEU A 218 -15.99 -7.54 -19.11
CA LEU A 218 -15.18 -6.79 -18.16
C LEU A 218 -16.06 -5.99 -17.19
N GLY A 219 -17.04 -5.23 -17.70
CA GLY A 219 -17.93 -4.41 -16.89
C GLY A 219 -18.69 -5.23 -15.87
N LEU A 220 -19.29 -6.34 -16.31
CA LEU A 220 -20.04 -7.24 -15.44
C LEU A 220 -19.13 -7.81 -14.34
N ALA A 221 -17.98 -8.38 -14.71
CA ALA A 221 -17.09 -9.04 -13.76
C ALA A 221 -16.42 -8.07 -12.78
N SER A 222 -16.08 -6.85 -13.20
CA SER A 222 -15.40 -5.89 -12.32
C SER A 222 -16.36 -5.04 -11.49
N ILE A 223 -17.58 -4.76 -11.98
CA ILE A 223 -18.53 -3.90 -11.28
C ILE A 223 -19.41 -4.70 -10.31
N LEU A 224 -19.93 -5.87 -10.72
CA LEU A 224 -20.88 -6.60 -9.88
C LEU A 224 -20.36 -6.96 -8.48
N PRO A 225 -19.14 -7.49 -8.31
CA PRO A 225 -18.67 -7.86 -6.98
C PRO A 225 -18.53 -6.66 -6.05
N ILE A 226 -17.96 -5.56 -6.54
CA ILE A 226 -17.78 -4.35 -5.72
C ILE A 226 -19.10 -3.60 -5.52
N ALA A 227 -20.01 -3.59 -6.51
CA ALA A 227 -21.33 -3.02 -6.37
C ALA A 227 -22.17 -3.79 -5.35
N TRP A 228 -22.12 -5.12 -5.38
CA TRP A 228 -22.75 -5.96 -4.36
C TRP A 228 -22.23 -5.62 -2.97
N TRP A 229 -20.88 -5.50 -2.82
CA TRP A 229 -20.27 -5.13 -1.56
C TRP A 229 -20.76 -3.75 -1.07
N ILE A 230 -20.72 -2.74 -1.92
CA ILE A 230 -21.10 -1.38 -1.54
C ILE A 230 -22.62 -1.27 -1.30
N VAL A 231 -23.43 -1.79 -2.24
CA VAL A 231 -24.88 -1.59 -2.18
C VAL A 231 -25.53 -2.52 -1.16
N VAL A 232 -25.27 -3.83 -1.27
CA VAL A 232 -25.96 -4.80 -0.41
C VAL A 232 -25.35 -4.82 0.99
N HIS A 233 -24.04 -4.98 1.10
CA HIS A 233 -23.40 -5.06 2.42
C HIS A 233 -23.36 -3.69 3.10
N ASN A 234 -22.78 -2.64 2.48
CA ASN A 234 -22.60 -1.38 3.19
C ASN A 234 -23.91 -0.59 3.32
N ILE A 235 -24.61 -0.30 2.21
CA ILE A 235 -25.76 0.60 2.21
C ILE A 235 -27.01 -0.09 2.75
N MET A 236 -27.41 -1.22 2.16
CA MET A 236 -28.70 -1.85 2.50
C MET A 236 -28.67 -2.49 3.90
N THR A 237 -27.53 -3.08 4.32
CA THR A 237 -27.43 -3.75 5.61
C THR A 237 -27.07 -2.79 6.75
N TYR A 238 -26.18 -1.82 6.49
CA TYR A 238 -25.63 -0.96 7.55
C TYR A 238 -25.88 0.54 7.34
N GLY A 239 -26.58 0.95 6.27
CA GLY A 239 -26.98 2.34 6.04
C GLY A 239 -25.83 3.32 5.74
N SER A 240 -24.62 2.81 5.47
CA SER A 240 -23.43 3.66 5.28
C SER A 240 -22.65 3.26 4.03
N LEU A 241 -22.18 4.23 3.26
CA LEU A 241 -21.39 3.98 2.05
C LEU A 241 -19.96 3.50 2.38
N TRP A 242 -19.29 4.21 3.31
CA TRP A 242 -17.89 3.99 3.65
C TRP A 242 -17.61 3.81 5.14
N GLY A 243 -18.61 3.98 6.01
CA GLY A 243 -18.42 3.96 7.46
C GLY A 243 -17.65 5.16 8.05
N VAL A 244 -17.26 6.14 7.22
CA VAL A 244 -16.48 7.33 7.64
C VAL A 244 -17.10 8.58 7.03
N GLY A 245 -17.22 9.67 7.79
CA GLY A 245 -17.72 10.95 7.29
C GLY A 245 -16.72 11.67 6.37
N PRO A 246 -17.19 12.48 5.41
CA PRO A 246 -16.32 13.27 4.56
C PRO A 246 -15.63 14.39 5.36
N GLN A 247 -14.32 14.56 5.16
CA GLN A 247 -13.58 15.73 5.67
C GLN A 247 -13.00 16.50 4.49
N VAL A 248 -13.04 17.84 4.59
CA VAL A 248 -12.49 18.74 3.57
C VAL A 248 -10.99 18.87 3.79
N ILE A 249 -10.19 18.51 2.78
CA ILE A 249 -8.72 18.61 2.81
C ILE A 249 -8.26 19.52 1.66
N ASP A 250 -7.17 20.27 1.90
CA ASP A 250 -6.54 21.09 0.86
C ASP A 250 -5.88 20.22 -0.22
N VAL A 251 -6.59 20.06 -1.33
CA VAL A 251 -6.17 19.26 -2.51
C VAL A 251 -4.83 19.76 -3.08
N GLY A 252 -4.62 21.07 -3.09
CA GLY A 252 -3.39 21.68 -3.65
C GLY A 252 -2.16 21.26 -2.88
N THR A 253 -2.18 21.42 -1.56
CA THR A 253 -1.08 21.03 -0.67
C THR A 253 -0.81 19.52 -0.76
N ASN A 254 -1.85 18.70 -0.78
CA ASN A 254 -1.70 17.24 -0.83
C ASN A 254 -1.13 16.75 -2.18
N THR A 255 -1.55 17.33 -3.31
CA THR A 255 -0.98 17.00 -4.62
C THR A 255 0.50 17.39 -4.68
N LEU A 256 0.87 18.55 -4.15
CA LEU A 256 2.26 19.00 -4.11
C LEU A 256 3.14 18.05 -3.28
N LEU A 257 2.65 17.61 -2.13
CA LEU A 257 3.35 16.67 -1.26
C LEU A 257 3.49 15.29 -1.93
N ALA A 258 2.47 14.82 -2.66
CA ALA A 258 2.54 13.60 -3.45
C ALA A 258 3.66 13.65 -4.49
N LEU A 259 3.71 14.72 -5.28
CA LEU A 259 4.76 14.93 -6.27
C LEU A 259 6.15 15.01 -5.63
N THR A 260 6.26 15.65 -4.46
CA THR A 260 7.51 15.71 -3.69
C THR A 260 7.98 14.32 -3.25
N LYS A 261 7.08 13.47 -2.76
CA LYS A 261 7.39 12.09 -2.37
C LYS A 261 7.86 11.25 -3.56
N MET A 262 7.19 11.36 -4.69
CA MET A 262 7.61 10.64 -5.92
C MET A 262 8.98 11.14 -6.42
N LEU A 263 9.24 12.45 -6.37
CA LEU A 263 10.53 13.02 -6.75
C LEU A 263 11.66 12.52 -5.84
N HIS A 264 11.39 12.37 -4.54
CA HIS A 264 12.37 11.86 -3.57
C HIS A 264 12.89 10.46 -3.93
N TRP A 265 12.10 9.59 -4.57
CA TRP A 265 12.60 8.27 -5.02
C TRP A 265 13.77 8.37 -6.00
N PHE A 266 13.79 9.41 -6.83
CA PHE A 266 14.79 9.59 -7.89
C PHE A 266 15.91 10.56 -7.52
N VAL A 267 15.62 11.52 -6.65
CA VAL A 267 16.58 12.56 -6.22
C VAL A 267 16.58 12.69 -4.70
N PRO A 268 16.97 11.63 -3.96
CA PRO A 268 16.89 11.59 -2.51
C PRO A 268 17.81 12.62 -1.82
N TYR A 269 18.92 12.98 -2.47
CA TYR A 269 19.89 13.96 -1.95
C TYR A 269 19.36 15.40 -1.83
N LEU A 270 18.23 15.71 -2.49
CA LEU A 270 17.60 17.02 -2.39
C LEU A 270 16.52 17.09 -1.30
N SER A 271 16.35 16.06 -0.51
CA SER A 271 15.28 15.97 0.51
C SER A 271 15.32 17.13 1.51
N PHE A 272 16.48 17.62 1.90
CA PHE A 272 16.64 18.76 2.81
C PHE A 272 16.20 20.10 2.19
N LEU A 273 16.24 20.24 0.86
CA LEU A 273 15.77 21.42 0.13
C LEU A 273 14.27 21.37 -0.18
N MET A 274 13.65 20.19 -0.08
CA MET A 274 12.27 19.96 -0.49
C MET A 274 11.25 20.88 0.19
N PRO A 275 11.28 21.13 1.51
CA PRO A 275 10.32 22.02 2.15
C PRO A 275 10.36 23.46 1.59
N ILE A 276 11.52 23.91 1.13
CA ILE A 276 11.73 25.28 0.61
C ILE A 276 11.41 25.36 -0.87
N LEU A 277 11.81 24.34 -1.64
CA LEU A 277 11.74 24.34 -3.10
C LEU A 277 10.41 23.85 -3.66
N THR A 278 9.68 23.02 -2.92
CA THR A 278 8.49 22.32 -3.45
C THR A 278 7.32 23.27 -3.68
N ARG A 279 7.08 24.25 -2.81
CA ARG A 279 5.90 25.12 -2.92
C ARG A 279 5.87 25.96 -4.20
N PRO A 280 6.94 26.73 -4.57
CA PRO A 280 6.93 27.50 -5.83
C PRO A 280 7.51 26.75 -7.03
N LEU A 281 8.52 25.89 -6.84
CA LEU A 281 9.29 25.34 -7.97
C LEU A 281 8.66 24.11 -8.61
N ILE A 282 7.87 23.31 -7.90
CA ILE A 282 7.20 22.17 -8.52
C ILE A 282 6.14 22.61 -9.54
N PRO A 283 5.17 23.51 -9.23
CA PRO A 283 4.23 23.98 -10.24
C PRO A 283 4.91 24.68 -11.41
N LEU A 284 5.92 25.50 -11.15
CA LEU A 284 6.70 26.15 -12.21
C LEU A 284 7.52 25.14 -13.02
N GLY A 285 8.11 24.14 -12.38
CA GLY A 285 8.82 23.07 -13.04
C GLY A 285 7.91 22.19 -13.89
N VAL A 286 6.73 21.83 -13.38
CA VAL A 286 5.70 21.10 -14.15
C VAL A 286 5.27 21.94 -15.36
N LEU A 287 4.96 23.23 -15.15
CA LEU A 287 4.61 24.12 -16.26
C LEU A 287 5.75 24.24 -17.28
N ALA A 288 6.98 24.44 -16.83
CA ALA A 288 8.15 24.50 -17.71
C ALA A 288 8.35 23.20 -18.51
N VAL A 289 8.18 22.05 -17.86
CA VAL A 289 8.23 20.74 -18.51
C VAL A 289 7.10 20.60 -19.54
N VAL A 290 5.88 20.97 -19.21
CA VAL A 290 4.74 20.93 -20.16
C VAL A 290 5.00 21.84 -21.37
N LEU A 291 5.43 23.08 -21.14
CA LEU A 291 5.77 24.02 -22.22
C LEU A 291 6.94 23.52 -23.05
N TRP A 292 7.95 22.94 -22.41
CA TRP A 292 9.08 22.32 -23.09
C TRP A 292 8.63 21.13 -23.96
N PHE A 293 7.73 20.27 -23.46
CA PHE A 293 7.16 19.16 -24.24
C PHE A 293 6.34 19.65 -25.43
N ILE A 294 5.50 20.68 -25.25
CA ILE A 294 4.73 21.28 -26.34
C ILE A 294 5.67 21.77 -27.44
N ASN A 295 6.74 22.46 -27.08
CA ASN A 295 7.72 22.97 -28.04
C ASN A 295 8.55 21.84 -28.70
N ARG A 296 8.84 20.75 -27.97
CA ARG A 296 9.63 19.60 -28.45
C ARG A 296 8.87 18.60 -29.30
N LYS A 297 7.53 18.62 -29.31
CA LYS A 297 6.72 17.72 -30.14
C LYS A 297 7.07 17.79 -31.64
N SER A 298 7.58 18.92 -32.10
CA SER A 298 8.03 19.13 -33.50
C SER A 298 9.42 18.55 -33.78
N THR A 299 10.23 18.24 -32.77
CA THR A 299 11.59 17.70 -32.92
C THR A 299 11.57 16.18 -33.16
N GLU A 300 12.59 15.64 -33.81
CA GLU A 300 12.74 14.20 -34.08
C GLU A 300 12.78 13.40 -32.76
N ASN A 301 13.57 13.83 -31.79
CA ASN A 301 13.66 13.20 -30.46
C ASN A 301 12.34 13.24 -29.70
N GLY A 302 11.61 14.36 -29.80
CA GLY A 302 10.28 14.48 -29.20
C GLY A 302 9.28 13.51 -29.83
N ARG A 303 9.29 13.37 -31.16
CA ARG A 303 8.46 12.36 -31.86
C ARG A 303 8.81 10.95 -31.41
N ALA A 304 10.10 10.59 -31.38
CA ALA A 304 10.56 9.28 -30.90
C ALA A 304 10.12 8.97 -29.46
N TRP A 305 10.10 9.97 -28.58
CA TRP A 305 9.61 9.82 -27.21
C TRP A 305 8.10 9.59 -27.17
N PHE A 306 7.30 10.39 -27.91
CA PHE A 306 5.85 10.18 -28.00
C PHE A 306 5.48 8.82 -28.61
N ASP A 307 6.24 8.36 -29.60
CA ASP A 307 6.03 7.05 -30.21
C ASP A 307 6.38 5.92 -29.23
N ALA A 308 7.42 6.10 -28.41
CA ALA A 308 7.72 5.17 -27.32
C ALA A 308 6.60 5.10 -26.27
N LEU A 309 5.96 6.23 -25.92
CA LEU A 309 4.80 6.24 -25.03
C LEU A 309 3.57 5.53 -25.60
N LYS A 310 3.40 5.56 -26.93
CA LYS A 310 2.31 4.85 -27.63
C LYS A 310 2.60 3.36 -27.84
N ALA A 311 3.81 2.89 -27.51
CA ALA A 311 4.16 1.48 -27.67
C ALA A 311 3.18 0.58 -26.90
N PRO A 312 2.81 -0.59 -27.47
CA PRO A 312 1.83 -1.51 -26.86
C PRO A 312 2.11 -1.91 -25.41
N THR A 313 3.38 -1.94 -25.02
CA THR A 313 3.82 -2.22 -23.64
C THR A 313 3.74 -1.02 -22.70
N VAL A 314 3.75 0.20 -23.23
CA VAL A 314 3.92 1.41 -22.42
C VAL A 314 2.59 2.14 -22.23
N TYR A 315 1.80 2.35 -23.31
CA TYR A 315 0.61 3.18 -23.22
C TYR A 315 -0.41 2.67 -22.19
N PRO A 316 -0.66 1.34 -22.02
CA PRO A 316 -1.63 0.89 -21.02
C PRO A 316 -1.18 1.20 -19.58
N MET A 317 0.13 1.12 -19.34
CA MET A 317 0.73 1.48 -18.07
C MET A 317 0.64 2.98 -17.80
N MET A 318 0.80 3.82 -18.81
CA MET A 318 0.61 5.28 -18.68
C MET A 318 -0.86 5.62 -18.47
N VAL A 319 -1.79 4.95 -19.14
CA VAL A 319 -3.23 5.06 -18.88
C VAL A 319 -3.53 4.73 -17.42
N TYR A 320 -3.01 3.61 -16.93
CA TYR A 320 -3.19 3.23 -15.53
C TYR A 320 -2.62 4.28 -14.57
N ALA A 321 -1.39 4.76 -14.81
CA ALA A 321 -0.76 5.76 -13.97
C ALA A 321 -1.59 7.05 -13.85
N VAL A 322 -2.13 7.53 -14.97
CA VAL A 322 -3.00 8.72 -15.00
C VAL A 322 -4.31 8.45 -14.28
N VAL A 323 -4.99 7.34 -14.57
CA VAL A 323 -6.27 6.99 -13.94
C VAL A 323 -6.11 6.81 -12.43
N TYR A 324 -5.05 6.13 -11.99
CA TYR A 324 -4.74 5.94 -10.57
C TYR A 324 -4.46 7.28 -9.87
N PHE A 325 -3.66 8.15 -10.50
CA PHE A 325 -3.34 9.46 -9.93
C PHE A 325 -4.60 10.33 -9.79
N VAL A 326 -5.47 10.33 -10.80
CA VAL A 326 -6.77 11.02 -10.74
C VAL A 326 -7.67 10.42 -9.64
N ALA A 327 -7.75 9.09 -9.55
CA ALA A 327 -8.53 8.43 -8.50
C ALA A 327 -7.99 8.77 -7.10
N LEU A 328 -6.67 8.82 -6.94
CA LEU A 328 -6.04 9.23 -5.68
C LEU A 328 -6.38 10.68 -5.34
N ALA A 329 -6.29 11.61 -6.30
CA ALA A 329 -6.66 13.01 -6.11
C ALA A 329 -8.14 13.16 -5.71
N LEU A 330 -9.05 12.40 -6.34
CA LEU A 330 -10.47 12.37 -5.96
C LEU A 330 -10.69 11.81 -4.54
N THR A 331 -9.93 10.79 -4.15
CA THR A 331 -9.99 10.22 -2.80
C THR A 331 -9.59 11.25 -1.74
N VAL A 332 -8.57 12.07 -2.03
CA VAL A 332 -8.12 13.17 -1.15
C VAL A 332 -9.25 14.17 -0.87
N VAL A 333 -10.09 14.43 -1.86
CA VAL A 333 -11.21 15.40 -1.74
C VAL A 333 -12.40 14.82 -0.97
N THR A 334 -12.59 13.49 -1.04
CA THR A 334 -13.85 12.85 -0.60
C THR A 334 -13.73 12.08 0.71
N ALA A 335 -12.52 11.85 1.22
CA ALA A 335 -12.30 11.04 2.43
C ALA A 335 -11.33 11.72 3.41
N ASP A 336 -11.57 11.53 4.70
CA ASP A 336 -10.63 11.94 5.76
C ASP A 336 -9.40 11.03 5.75
N HIS A 337 -8.36 11.48 5.06
CA HIS A 337 -7.08 10.77 5.05
C HIS A 337 -5.96 11.70 5.47
N ARG A 338 -5.78 11.85 6.78
CA ARG A 338 -4.64 12.57 7.37
C ARG A 338 -3.29 11.96 6.95
N ASP A 339 -3.30 10.71 6.49
CA ASP A 339 -2.10 9.93 6.12
C ASP A 339 -1.78 9.90 4.63
N LEU A 340 -2.35 10.79 3.81
CA LEU A 340 -2.06 10.85 2.36
C LEU A 340 -0.59 11.13 2.02
N PHE A 341 0.21 11.47 3.03
CA PHE A 341 1.66 11.64 2.92
C PHE A 341 2.44 10.33 3.04
N SER A 342 1.75 9.21 3.31
CA SER A 342 2.40 7.92 3.39
C SER A 342 2.84 7.43 2.01
N ASP A 343 4.08 6.99 1.90
CA ASP A 343 4.67 6.41 0.67
C ASP A 343 3.84 5.26 0.10
N ARG A 344 3.02 4.60 0.92
CA ARG A 344 2.20 3.43 0.55
C ARG A 344 1.23 3.70 -0.60
N TYR A 345 0.72 4.93 -0.70
CA TYR A 345 -0.22 5.29 -1.78
C TYR A 345 0.47 5.51 -3.12
N TYR A 346 1.73 5.90 -3.11
CA TYR A 346 2.48 6.26 -4.31
C TYR A 346 3.34 5.11 -4.85
N VAL A 347 3.72 4.15 -4.02
CA VAL A 347 4.57 3.02 -4.43
C VAL A 347 3.97 2.21 -5.60
N ILE A 348 2.66 2.23 -5.76
CA ILE A 348 1.95 1.64 -6.90
C ILE A 348 2.37 2.28 -8.24
N LEU A 349 2.76 3.55 -8.21
CA LEU A 349 3.25 4.30 -9.38
C LEU A 349 4.76 4.14 -9.61
N LEU A 350 5.48 3.41 -8.77
CA LEU A 350 6.94 3.28 -8.85
C LEU A 350 7.39 2.75 -10.21
N VAL A 351 6.77 1.66 -10.69
CA VAL A 351 7.10 1.04 -11.98
C VAL A 351 6.75 1.94 -13.17
N PRO A 352 5.53 2.48 -13.29
CA PRO A 352 5.21 3.43 -14.37
C PRO A 352 6.13 4.65 -14.40
N THR A 353 6.45 5.21 -13.23
CA THR A 353 7.32 6.40 -13.13
C THR A 353 8.76 6.07 -13.51
N ALA A 354 9.30 4.92 -13.09
CA ALA A 354 10.63 4.46 -13.51
C ALA A 354 10.72 4.28 -15.02
N VAL A 355 9.70 3.69 -15.65
CA VAL A 355 9.64 3.55 -17.11
C VAL A 355 9.60 4.92 -17.78
N LEU A 356 8.76 5.84 -17.31
CA LEU A 356 8.66 7.18 -17.89
C LEU A 356 10.00 7.93 -17.83
N ILE A 357 10.69 7.88 -16.68
CA ILE A 357 12.00 8.53 -16.49
C ILE A 357 13.05 7.90 -17.42
N LEU A 358 13.15 6.58 -17.46
CA LEU A 358 14.14 5.90 -18.30
C LEU A 358 13.89 6.13 -19.79
N LEU A 359 12.63 6.16 -20.25
CA LEU A 359 12.28 6.52 -21.62
C LEU A 359 12.63 7.99 -21.90
N THR A 360 12.43 8.89 -20.96
CA THR A 360 12.79 10.29 -21.09
C THR A 360 14.31 10.45 -21.21
N LEU A 361 15.07 9.75 -20.38
CA LEU A 361 16.53 9.72 -20.47
C LEU A 361 16.99 9.18 -21.81
N ASP A 362 16.46 8.03 -22.27
CA ASP A 362 16.88 7.37 -23.51
C ASP A 362 16.53 8.20 -24.77
N LYS A 363 15.34 8.80 -24.81
CA LYS A 363 14.83 9.44 -26.05
C LYS A 363 15.04 10.95 -26.09
N LEU A 364 15.08 11.61 -24.93
CA LEU A 364 15.18 13.08 -24.88
C LEU A 364 16.53 13.58 -24.36
N VAL A 365 17.09 12.99 -23.30
CA VAL A 365 18.28 13.55 -22.64
C VAL A 365 19.57 13.08 -23.31
N LEU A 366 19.77 11.76 -23.37
CA LEU A 366 21.03 11.19 -23.87
C LEU A 366 21.36 11.57 -25.34
N PRO A 367 20.39 11.67 -26.28
CA PRO A 367 20.68 12.11 -27.63
C PRO A 367 21.24 13.54 -27.71
N HIS A 368 20.93 14.42 -26.74
CA HIS A 368 21.48 15.79 -26.72
C HIS A 368 22.94 15.85 -26.27
N LEU A 369 23.40 14.83 -25.54
CA LEU A 369 24.78 14.79 -25.05
C LEU A 369 25.79 14.42 -26.19
N LYS A 370 25.30 13.99 -27.36
CA LYS A 370 26.11 13.59 -28.51
C LYS A 370 27.19 12.56 -28.19
N ILE A 371 26.89 11.67 -27.19
CA ILE A 371 27.78 10.60 -26.75
C ILE A 371 27.42 9.26 -27.43
N SER A 372 28.39 8.38 -27.56
CA SER A 372 28.16 7.03 -28.11
C SER A 372 27.24 6.21 -27.19
N LEU A 373 26.64 5.14 -27.76
CA LEU A 373 25.81 4.22 -26.97
C LEU A 373 26.58 3.64 -25.78
N GLN A 374 27.83 3.27 -25.98
CA GLN A 374 28.66 2.72 -24.90
C GLN A 374 28.91 3.76 -23.78
N GLN A 375 29.22 4.99 -24.15
CA GLN A 375 29.38 6.08 -23.19
C GLN A 375 28.07 6.37 -22.45
N SER A 376 26.92 6.34 -23.14
CA SER A 376 25.62 6.52 -22.46
C SER A 376 25.31 5.41 -21.47
N GLN A 377 25.69 4.17 -21.74
CA GLN A 377 25.56 3.06 -20.80
C GLN A 377 26.44 3.26 -19.55
N VAL A 378 27.69 3.69 -19.72
CA VAL A 378 28.59 4.02 -18.61
C VAL A 378 28.02 5.14 -17.75
N VAL A 379 27.55 6.24 -18.39
CA VAL A 379 26.92 7.36 -17.68
C VAL A 379 25.71 6.90 -16.86
N LEU A 380 24.85 6.07 -17.44
CA LEU A 380 23.69 5.53 -16.72
C LEU A 380 24.08 4.66 -15.52
N VAL A 381 25.09 3.79 -15.67
CA VAL A 381 25.61 2.98 -14.57
C VAL A 381 26.18 3.85 -13.47
N LEU A 382 26.94 4.90 -13.82
CA LEU A 382 27.50 5.84 -12.83
C LEU A 382 26.40 6.62 -12.09
N ILE A 383 25.39 7.13 -12.83
CA ILE A 383 24.23 7.81 -12.20
C ILE A 383 23.51 6.85 -11.26
N PHE A 384 23.28 5.62 -11.70
CA PHE A 384 22.61 4.62 -10.87
C PHE A 384 23.45 4.23 -9.64
N ALA A 385 24.76 4.04 -9.80
CA ALA A 385 25.66 3.75 -8.70
C ALA A 385 25.66 4.89 -7.66
N LEU A 386 25.74 6.14 -8.10
CA LEU A 386 25.64 7.30 -7.22
C LEU A 386 24.28 7.36 -6.51
N TRP A 387 23.20 7.17 -7.27
CA TRP A 387 21.85 7.14 -6.72
C TRP A 387 21.70 6.03 -5.66
N SER A 388 22.25 4.85 -5.89
CA SER A 388 22.08 3.67 -5.02
C SER A 388 22.71 3.82 -3.63
N VAL A 389 23.66 4.74 -3.45
CA VAL A 389 24.31 5.00 -2.14
C VAL A 389 23.26 5.35 -1.08
N TYR A 390 22.32 6.23 -1.41
CA TYR A 390 21.28 6.65 -0.47
C TYR A 390 20.30 5.52 -0.11
N PRO A 391 19.69 4.78 -1.05
CA PRO A 391 18.92 3.60 -0.73
C PRO A 391 19.67 2.56 0.10
N PHE A 392 20.92 2.26 -0.21
CA PHE A 392 21.72 1.34 0.60
C PHE A 392 21.90 1.80 2.05
N TYR A 393 22.17 3.11 2.24
CA TYR A 393 22.23 3.68 3.58
C TYR A 393 20.88 3.54 4.30
N GLY A 394 19.77 3.94 3.67
CA GLY A 394 18.44 3.84 4.24
C GLY A 394 17.99 2.39 4.50
N PHE A 395 18.37 1.42 3.65
CA PHE A 395 18.16 -0.01 3.90
C PHE A 395 18.93 -0.49 5.13
N ASN A 396 20.20 -0.10 5.23
CA ASN A 396 21.03 -0.49 6.38
C ASN A 396 20.45 0.08 7.69
N GLU A 397 20.06 1.34 7.71
CA GLU A 397 19.40 1.98 8.84
C GLU A 397 18.10 1.25 9.20
N TYR A 398 17.23 1.02 8.23
CA TYR A 398 15.95 0.32 8.44
C TYR A 398 16.13 -1.10 8.97
N LEU A 399 17.07 -1.86 8.43
CA LEU A 399 17.37 -3.22 8.90
C LEU A 399 18.03 -3.22 10.28
N TRP A 400 18.83 -2.19 10.59
CA TRP A 400 19.42 -2.04 11.91
C TRP A 400 18.32 -1.71 12.96
N GLU A 401 17.43 -0.77 12.68
CA GLU A 401 16.29 -0.47 13.54
C GLU A 401 15.40 -1.70 13.76
N ALA A 402 15.09 -2.43 12.71
CA ALA A 402 14.32 -3.66 12.79
C ALA A 402 14.98 -4.73 13.70
N ARG A 403 16.30 -4.86 13.66
CA ARG A 403 17.05 -5.85 14.44
C ARG A 403 17.35 -5.38 15.86
N ALA A 404 17.88 -4.18 16.01
CA ALA A 404 18.34 -3.64 17.28
C ALA A 404 17.17 -3.20 18.17
N VAL A 405 16.25 -2.42 17.61
CA VAL A 405 15.13 -1.84 18.34
C VAL A 405 13.86 -2.70 18.19
N GLY A 406 13.74 -3.46 17.09
CA GLY A 406 12.53 -4.24 16.80
C GLY A 406 11.38 -3.37 16.31
N GLU A 407 11.71 -2.29 15.59
CA GLU A 407 10.76 -1.33 15.02
C GLU A 407 10.85 -1.34 13.50
N PRO A 408 10.29 -2.35 12.81
CA PRO A 408 10.43 -2.49 11.36
C PRO A 408 9.79 -1.37 10.54
N SER A 409 8.99 -0.46 11.14
CA SER A 409 8.31 0.58 10.37
C SER A 409 7.85 1.80 11.17
N GLY A 410 8.49 2.08 12.31
CA GLY A 410 8.22 3.29 13.08
C GLY A 410 7.47 3.08 14.39
N ALA A 411 7.45 4.11 15.23
CA ALA A 411 7.04 4.08 16.62
C ALA A 411 5.57 3.66 16.89
N ASN A 412 4.71 3.64 15.86
CA ASN A 412 3.27 3.43 16.03
C ASN A 412 2.81 1.99 15.73
N MET A 413 3.71 1.01 15.73
CA MET A 413 3.37 -0.39 15.50
C MET A 413 3.21 -1.14 16.81
N PHE A 414 2.04 -1.72 17.04
CA PHE A 414 1.70 -2.39 18.29
C PHE A 414 2.57 -3.60 18.63
N ASN A 415 3.24 -4.21 17.65
CA ASN A 415 4.12 -5.35 17.86
C ASN A 415 5.60 -5.02 17.99
N ASN A 416 5.97 -3.74 18.07
CA ASN A 416 7.35 -3.30 18.27
C ASN A 416 7.86 -3.61 19.70
N ARG A 417 9.16 -3.37 19.92
CA ARG A 417 9.80 -3.60 21.21
C ARG A 417 9.17 -2.77 22.33
N THR A 418 8.91 -1.50 22.07
CA THR A 418 8.38 -0.55 23.04
C THR A 418 7.06 -1.06 23.63
N TYR A 419 6.10 -1.45 22.77
CA TYR A 419 4.84 -2.02 23.26
C TYR A 419 5.02 -3.36 23.98
N ARG A 420 5.87 -4.26 23.46
CA ARG A 420 6.08 -5.59 24.06
C ARG A 420 6.73 -5.56 25.45
N GLU A 421 7.57 -4.56 25.70
CA GLU A 421 8.27 -4.40 26.96
C GLU A 421 7.51 -3.59 28.01
N MET A 422 6.43 -2.88 27.62
CA MET A 422 5.57 -2.14 28.57
C MET A 422 4.98 -3.06 29.63
N ASP A 423 5.04 -2.64 30.88
CA ASP A 423 4.52 -3.40 32.00
C ASP A 423 3.00 -3.59 31.91
N ILE A 424 2.27 -2.58 31.43
CA ILE A 424 0.81 -2.67 31.19
C ILE A 424 0.47 -3.82 30.22
N VAL A 425 1.29 -4.04 29.18
CA VAL A 425 1.06 -5.11 28.20
C VAL A 425 1.31 -6.48 28.84
N ARG A 426 2.34 -6.61 29.66
CA ARG A 426 2.64 -7.85 30.39
C ARG A 426 1.52 -8.20 31.38
N GLU A 427 1.05 -7.21 32.14
CA GLU A 427 -0.03 -7.43 33.12
C GLU A 427 -1.36 -7.75 32.42
N MET A 428 -1.71 -7.05 31.34
CA MET A 428 -2.87 -7.35 30.52
C MET A 428 -2.82 -8.80 29.97
N GLN A 429 -1.68 -9.26 29.49
CA GLN A 429 -1.51 -10.65 29.03
C GLN A 429 -1.61 -11.66 30.17
N LYS A 430 -1.19 -11.30 31.38
CA LYS A 430 -1.37 -12.12 32.59
C LYS A 430 -2.85 -12.24 32.94
N ILE A 431 -3.57 -11.12 33.03
CA ILE A 431 -5.03 -11.10 33.24
C ILE A 431 -5.72 -12.00 32.20
N ARG A 432 -5.35 -11.88 30.93
CA ARG A 432 -5.93 -12.68 29.85
C ARG A 432 -5.70 -14.20 30.05
N ARG A 433 -4.55 -14.60 30.60
CA ARG A 433 -4.26 -16.02 30.89
C ARG A 433 -5.00 -16.53 32.10
N GLU A 434 -5.06 -15.72 33.18
CA GLU A 434 -5.69 -16.09 34.44
C GLU A 434 -7.23 -16.04 34.34
N GLN A 435 -7.77 -15.11 33.53
CA GLN A 435 -9.20 -14.89 33.35
C GLN A 435 -9.56 -14.90 31.85
N PRO A 436 -9.67 -16.08 31.22
CA PRO A 436 -9.93 -16.23 29.80
C PRO A 436 -11.19 -15.53 29.29
N ASP A 437 -12.19 -15.34 30.13
CA ASP A 437 -13.47 -14.75 29.78
C ASP A 437 -13.61 -13.28 30.22
N ALA A 438 -12.50 -12.66 30.67
CA ALA A 438 -12.48 -11.25 31.03
C ALA A 438 -12.89 -10.36 29.86
N THR A 439 -13.74 -9.38 30.12
CA THR A 439 -14.09 -8.32 29.19
C THR A 439 -13.01 -7.23 29.25
N PHE A 440 -12.61 -6.71 28.08
CA PHE A 440 -11.61 -5.65 27.99
C PHE A 440 -12.21 -4.38 27.38
N TYR A 441 -11.86 -3.25 27.97
CA TYR A 441 -12.15 -1.90 27.52
C TYR A 441 -10.83 -1.14 27.35
N SER A 442 -10.72 -0.21 26.39
CA SER A 442 -9.47 0.53 26.22
C SER A 442 -9.62 1.81 25.40
N ASN A 443 -8.74 2.79 25.67
CA ASN A 443 -8.47 3.91 24.78
C ASN A 443 -7.61 3.50 23.54
N TYR A 444 -6.99 2.30 23.59
CA TYR A 444 -6.21 1.69 22.49
C TYR A 444 -6.67 0.27 22.19
N SER A 445 -7.96 0.11 21.87
CA SER A 445 -8.58 -1.20 21.64
C SER A 445 -7.86 -2.06 20.58
N ASP A 446 -7.25 -1.42 19.59
CA ASP A 446 -6.48 -2.10 18.53
C ASP A 446 -5.25 -2.84 19.11
N ALA A 447 -4.49 -2.19 19.99
CA ALA A 447 -3.36 -2.79 20.69
C ALA A 447 -3.79 -3.91 21.63
N VAL A 448 -4.84 -3.68 22.43
CA VAL A 448 -5.36 -4.69 23.37
C VAL A 448 -5.80 -5.94 22.63
N TRP A 449 -6.53 -5.81 21.52
CA TRP A 449 -6.92 -6.97 20.71
C TRP A 449 -5.69 -7.73 20.17
N PHE A 450 -4.70 -7.01 19.67
CA PHE A 450 -3.51 -7.67 19.12
C PHE A 450 -2.83 -8.59 20.14
N TYR A 451 -2.77 -8.20 21.40
CA TYR A 451 -2.13 -8.99 22.46
C TYR A 451 -3.05 -10.02 23.12
N THR A 452 -4.37 -9.76 23.16
CA THR A 452 -5.33 -10.63 23.86
C THR A 452 -6.10 -11.57 22.94
N ARG A 453 -6.23 -11.21 21.66
CA ARG A 453 -7.10 -11.88 20.68
C ARG A 453 -8.57 -11.94 21.12
N LYS A 454 -9.00 -11.00 21.96
CA LYS A 454 -10.38 -10.90 22.45
C LYS A 454 -11.05 -9.64 21.93
N PRO A 455 -12.36 -9.66 21.70
CA PRO A 455 -13.13 -8.44 21.43
C PRO A 455 -12.86 -7.38 22.50
N VAL A 456 -12.72 -6.14 22.08
CA VAL A 456 -12.38 -5.01 22.96
C VAL A 456 -13.34 -3.86 22.68
N SER A 457 -14.08 -3.44 23.67
CA SER A 457 -14.90 -2.24 23.56
C SER A 457 -14.04 -0.99 23.74
N PRO A 458 -14.22 0.05 22.92
CA PRO A 458 -13.54 1.33 23.13
C PRO A 458 -14.02 1.97 24.43
N SER A 459 -13.16 2.75 25.09
CA SER A 459 -13.55 3.59 26.22
C SER A 459 -14.53 4.70 25.78
N LEU A 460 -15.17 5.36 26.75
CA LEU A 460 -16.09 6.46 26.45
C LEU A 460 -15.42 7.58 25.66
N ILE A 461 -16.08 8.01 24.60
CA ILE A 461 -15.64 9.12 23.76
C ILE A 461 -16.37 10.40 24.19
N VAL A 462 -15.63 11.50 24.32
CA VAL A 462 -16.20 12.85 24.47
C VAL A 462 -16.54 13.37 23.08
N THR A 463 -17.81 13.67 22.82
CA THR A 463 -18.20 14.43 21.64
C THR A 463 -18.00 15.93 21.89
N ASP A 464 -17.75 16.73 20.85
CA ASP A 464 -17.48 18.17 20.94
C ASP A 464 -18.59 18.98 21.64
N ASP A 465 -19.80 18.44 21.76
CA ASP A 465 -20.96 19.07 22.42
C ASP A 465 -21.05 18.84 23.94
N GLN A 466 -20.02 18.31 24.57
CA GLN A 466 -19.98 18.02 26.03
C GLN A 466 -21.12 17.10 26.54
N ASN A 467 -21.97 16.57 25.70
CA ASN A 467 -23.04 15.65 26.09
C ASN A 467 -22.53 14.20 26.09
N VAL A 468 -21.76 13.85 27.11
CA VAL A 468 -21.28 12.48 27.37
C VAL A 468 -22.44 11.49 27.53
N ALA A 469 -23.64 11.98 27.83
CA ALA A 469 -24.79 11.19 28.27
C ALA A 469 -25.49 10.37 27.17
N GLN A 470 -25.18 10.55 25.88
CA GLN A 470 -25.88 9.85 24.79
C GLN A 470 -25.04 8.85 24.02
N VAL A 471 -23.76 8.73 24.34
CA VAL A 471 -22.91 7.71 23.72
C VAL A 471 -23.17 6.38 24.42
N ASN A 472 -23.47 5.32 23.67
CA ASN A 472 -23.67 3.97 24.16
C ASN A 472 -22.63 3.63 25.24
N TRP A 473 -23.09 3.48 26.46
CA TRP A 473 -22.26 3.17 27.62
C TRP A 473 -21.56 1.83 27.37
N PRO A 474 -20.22 1.77 27.25
CA PRO A 474 -19.53 0.55 26.83
C PRO A 474 -19.38 -0.46 27.99
N PHE A 475 -19.59 -0.02 29.23
CA PHE A 475 -19.36 -0.85 30.43
C PHE A 475 -20.63 -1.59 30.86
N ASP A 476 -21.24 -2.33 29.94
CA ASP A 476 -22.43 -3.16 30.17
C ASP A 476 -22.13 -4.41 31.02
N LYS A 477 -20.86 -4.79 31.11
CA LYS A 477 -20.35 -5.93 31.85
C LYS A 477 -19.16 -5.53 32.73
N PRO A 478 -18.96 -6.17 33.89
CA PRO A 478 -17.72 -6.05 34.63
C PRO A 478 -16.52 -6.47 33.79
N GLY A 479 -15.41 -5.73 33.90
CA GLY A 479 -14.23 -6.02 33.10
C GLY A 479 -13.03 -5.16 33.44
N TYR A 480 -12.01 -5.20 32.58
CA TYR A 480 -10.77 -4.47 32.78
C TYR A 480 -10.65 -3.32 31.77
N LEU A 481 -10.51 -2.09 32.24
CA LEU A 481 -10.14 -0.92 31.44
C LEU A 481 -8.62 -0.83 31.38
N ILE A 482 -8.08 -1.11 30.20
CA ILE A 482 -6.67 -0.96 29.89
C ILE A 482 -6.46 0.47 29.36
N TRP A 483 -5.88 1.32 30.19
CA TRP A 483 -5.68 2.72 29.89
C TRP A 483 -4.22 3.00 29.59
N PHE A 484 -3.88 3.16 28.29
CA PHE A 484 -2.51 3.52 27.84
C PHE A 484 -2.23 5.01 28.06
N GLU A 485 -0.99 5.33 28.49
CA GLU A 485 -0.47 6.67 28.68
C GLU A 485 0.87 6.83 27.94
N PRO A 486 1.14 8.00 27.32
CA PRO A 486 0.23 9.15 27.18
C PRO A 486 -0.97 8.83 26.29
N ASN A 487 -2.14 9.37 26.64
CA ASN A 487 -3.33 9.23 25.81
C ASN A 487 -3.22 10.16 24.60
N GLU A 488 -2.84 9.65 23.45
CA GLU A 488 -2.75 10.41 22.20
C GLU A 488 -4.14 10.78 21.63
N TYR A 489 -5.17 10.01 22.00
CA TYR A 489 -6.54 10.24 21.56
C TYR A 489 -7.32 11.10 22.57
N LYS A 490 -7.19 12.43 22.44
CA LYS A 490 -7.84 13.42 23.33
C LYS A 490 -9.36 13.31 23.42
N HIS A 491 -9.99 12.55 22.53
CA HIS A 491 -11.43 12.35 22.54
C HIS A 491 -11.91 11.26 23.53
N TYR A 492 -11.02 10.51 24.17
CA TYR A 492 -11.41 9.58 25.22
C TYR A 492 -11.48 10.27 26.57
N LEU A 493 -12.53 9.95 27.32
CA LEU A 493 -12.74 10.47 28.66
C LEU A 493 -11.72 9.85 29.63
N ALA A 494 -10.98 10.71 30.33
CA ALA A 494 -9.95 10.26 31.28
C ALA A 494 -10.55 9.44 32.45
N PRO A 495 -9.80 8.47 33.02
CA PRO A 495 -10.30 7.62 34.09
C PRO A 495 -10.89 8.37 35.30
N GLU A 496 -10.36 9.55 35.64
CA GLU A 496 -10.83 10.39 36.73
C GLU A 496 -12.29 10.82 36.50
N LYS A 497 -12.64 11.17 35.27
CA LYS A 497 -14.00 11.55 34.87
C LYS A 497 -14.91 10.32 34.71
N LEU A 498 -14.34 9.19 34.27
CA LEU A 498 -15.10 7.93 34.18
C LEU A 498 -15.63 7.47 35.51
N ARG A 499 -15.00 7.84 36.65
CA ARG A 499 -15.46 7.55 37.99
C ARG A 499 -16.82 8.16 38.33
N GLU A 500 -17.28 9.16 37.59
CA GLU A 500 -18.65 9.71 37.75
C GLU A 500 -19.72 8.72 37.26
N PHE A 501 -19.38 7.82 36.38
CA PHE A 501 -20.29 6.91 35.68
C PHE A 501 -20.13 5.44 36.11
N ALA A 502 -18.92 5.03 36.54
CA ALA A 502 -18.61 3.65 36.91
C ALA A 502 -17.75 3.58 38.18
N SER A 503 -17.80 2.43 38.85
CA SER A 503 -16.80 2.08 39.85
C SER A 503 -15.51 1.67 39.15
N LEU A 504 -14.40 2.36 39.46
CA LEU A 504 -13.06 2.03 38.98
C LEU A 504 -12.14 1.70 40.15
N GLU A 505 -11.76 0.45 40.25
CA GLU A 505 -10.75 -0.03 41.17
C GLU A 505 -9.42 -0.16 40.45
N LEU A 506 -8.36 0.51 40.94
CA LEU A 506 -7.01 0.44 40.33
C LEU A 506 -6.40 -0.93 40.63
N VAL A 507 -6.13 -1.70 39.59
CA VAL A 507 -5.51 -3.03 39.64
C VAL A 507 -4.01 -2.98 39.39
N PHE A 508 -3.59 -2.08 38.49
CA PHE A 508 -2.20 -1.94 38.09
C PHE A 508 -1.87 -0.49 37.71
N ASP A 509 -0.67 -0.03 38.11
CA ASP A 509 -0.07 1.26 37.73
C ASP A 509 1.42 1.03 37.42
N GLY A 510 1.84 1.29 36.18
CA GLY A 510 3.21 1.03 35.75
C GLY A 510 3.53 1.61 34.38
N GLU A 511 4.67 1.19 33.82
CA GLU A 511 5.12 1.68 32.52
C GLU A 511 4.05 1.40 31.44
N GLY A 512 3.70 2.45 30.69
CA GLY A 512 2.75 2.42 29.59
C GLY A 512 1.31 2.69 29.98
N GLY A 513 0.98 2.80 31.31
CA GLY A 513 -0.36 3.19 31.75
C GLY A 513 -0.92 2.42 32.94
N LYS A 514 -2.25 2.40 33.07
CA LYS A 514 -2.98 1.88 34.23
C LYS A 514 -4.05 0.88 33.81
N ILE A 515 -4.31 -0.10 34.66
CA ILE A 515 -5.42 -1.04 34.50
C ILE A 515 -6.39 -0.85 35.67
N TYR A 516 -7.66 -0.67 35.36
CA TYR A 516 -8.74 -0.56 36.32
C TYR A 516 -9.71 -1.73 36.13
N TYR A 517 -10.19 -2.29 37.24
CA TYR A 517 -11.36 -3.14 37.20
C TYR A 517 -12.61 -2.25 37.23
N VAL A 518 -13.51 -2.46 36.27
CA VAL A 518 -14.68 -1.59 36.03
C VAL A 518 -15.94 -2.37 36.29
N GLN A 519 -16.86 -1.75 37.06
CA GLN A 519 -18.23 -2.22 37.27
C GLN A 519 -19.19 -1.08 37.00
N ALA A 520 -20.30 -1.35 36.32
CA ALA A 520 -21.39 -0.39 36.22
C ALA A 520 -21.89 -0.05 37.64
N ARG A 521 -22.21 1.22 37.88
CA ARG A 521 -22.83 1.65 39.15
C ARG A 521 -24.28 1.25 39.22
#